data_39e81b86b4e3f267427bed50826384c7
#
_entry.id   39e81b86b4e3f267427bed50826384c7
#
_cell.length_a   1.000
_cell.length_b   1.000
_cell.length_c   1.000
_cell.angle_alpha   90.00
_cell.angle_beta   90.00
_cell.angle_gamma   90.00
#
_symmetry.space_group_name_H-M   'P 1'
#
loop_
_entity.id
_entity.type
_entity.pdbx_description
1 polymer ?
#
loop_
_entity_poly.entity_id
_entity_poly.type
_entity_poly.pdbx_seq_one_letter_code
_entity_poly.pdbx_strand_id
1 'polypeptide(L)'
;GLVVIFIIDFGWRLRLIHGGADAKALMWVAILIPNWSTMPLVYDYGAEVALRLPPAISLLMWGGLSFLLIPLILMIKNVAQGNVQSISDLKMFWHSTVMPLDKVQTSHVWLLTSMIEMPSGELKPYHKTRAPKRTPSDDKLAQQIQELRSNNVHDVWVSYKLPLLVFLFPVILPMALFGDITVIILHIIGL
;
A
#
# COMPACT_ATOMS: atom_id res chain seq x y z
N GLY A 1 -1.78 18.28 -19.85
CA GLY A 1 -2.51 18.43 -18.57
C GLY A 1 -3.90 17.81 -18.60
N LEU A 2 -4.86 18.35 -19.41
CA LEU A 2 -6.28 17.94 -19.38
C LEU A 2 -6.51 16.46 -19.70
N VAL A 3 -5.81 15.90 -20.68
CA VAL A 3 -5.90 14.46 -21.03
C VAL A 3 -5.49 13.58 -19.85
N VAL A 4 -4.45 13.96 -19.13
CA VAL A 4 -3.97 13.22 -17.95
C VAL A 4 -4.99 13.26 -16.83
N ILE A 5 -5.61 14.41 -16.56
CA ILE A 5 -6.68 14.55 -15.57
C ILE A 5 -7.85 13.63 -15.92
N PHE A 6 -8.25 13.59 -17.20
CA PHE A 6 -9.31 12.71 -17.69
C PHE A 6 -8.97 11.23 -17.47
N ILE A 7 -7.73 10.83 -17.78
CA ILE A 7 -7.24 9.45 -17.55
C ILE A 7 -7.30 9.09 -16.06
N ILE A 8 -6.88 9.99 -15.17
CA ILE A 8 -6.90 9.77 -13.72
C ILE A 8 -8.35 9.68 -13.20
N ASP A 9 -9.24 10.59 -13.64
CA ASP A 9 -10.68 10.56 -13.27
C ASP A 9 -11.33 9.26 -13.73
N PHE A 10 -11.07 8.86 -14.98
CA PHE A 10 -11.58 7.61 -15.52
C PHE A 10 -11.06 6.39 -14.77
N GLY A 11 -9.74 6.35 -14.45
CA GLY A 11 -9.14 5.31 -13.63
C GLY A 11 -9.74 5.23 -12.23
N TRP A 12 -10.07 6.39 -11.62
CA TRP A 12 -10.77 6.43 -10.34
C TRP A 12 -12.20 5.89 -10.45
N ARG A 13 -12.97 6.26 -11.47
CA ARG A 13 -14.32 5.74 -11.73
C ARG A 13 -14.34 4.24 -11.98
N LEU A 14 -13.33 3.70 -12.66
CA LEU A 14 -13.11 2.27 -12.87
C LEU A 14 -12.59 1.54 -11.62
N ARG A 15 -12.37 2.25 -10.49
CA ARG A 15 -11.81 1.72 -9.24
C ARG A 15 -10.39 1.13 -9.39
N LEU A 16 -9.64 1.55 -10.38
CA LEU A 16 -8.21 1.26 -10.51
C LEU A 16 -7.40 2.06 -9.46
N ILE A 17 -7.84 3.29 -9.19
CA ILE A 17 -7.34 4.13 -8.09
C ILE A 17 -8.39 4.10 -6.98
N HIS A 18 -8.07 3.47 -5.85
CA HIS A 18 -9.05 3.19 -4.80
C HIS A 18 -9.34 4.36 -3.85
N GLY A 19 -8.46 5.37 -3.79
CA GLY A 19 -8.59 6.54 -2.93
C GLY A 19 -9.05 7.79 -3.69
N GLY A 20 -10.21 8.36 -3.36
CA GLY A 20 -10.63 9.65 -3.96
C GLY A 20 -9.68 10.80 -3.64
N ALA A 21 -9.03 10.77 -2.47
CA ALA A 21 -7.98 11.72 -2.09
C ALA A 21 -6.73 11.53 -2.95
N ASP A 22 -6.33 10.28 -3.21
CA ASP A 22 -5.19 9.93 -4.04
C ASP A 22 -5.39 10.38 -5.49
N ALA A 23 -6.58 10.12 -6.06
CA ALA A 23 -6.93 10.58 -7.41
C ALA A 23 -6.88 12.10 -7.52
N LYS A 24 -7.46 12.83 -6.55
CA LYS A 24 -7.39 14.30 -6.51
C LYS A 24 -5.96 14.82 -6.41
N ALA A 25 -5.12 14.20 -5.59
CA ALA A 25 -3.72 14.59 -5.47
C ALA A 25 -2.97 14.44 -6.81
N LEU A 26 -3.17 13.33 -7.53
CA LEU A 26 -2.60 13.12 -8.85
C LEU A 26 -3.12 14.13 -9.89
N MET A 27 -4.41 14.49 -9.83
CA MET A 27 -4.98 15.54 -10.68
C MET A 27 -4.34 16.91 -10.38
N TRP A 28 -4.10 17.24 -9.11
CA TRP A 28 -3.39 18.44 -8.73
C TRP A 28 -1.95 18.45 -9.27
N VAL A 29 -1.25 17.33 -9.18
CA VAL A 29 0.09 17.21 -9.77
C VAL A 29 0.04 17.43 -11.29
N ALA A 30 -0.97 16.88 -11.99
CA ALA A 30 -1.13 17.08 -13.43
C ALA A 30 -1.44 18.54 -13.83
N ILE A 31 -2.02 19.33 -12.91
CA ILE A 31 -2.25 20.77 -13.11
C ILE A 31 -0.97 21.57 -12.83
N LEU A 32 -0.29 21.28 -11.71
CA LEU A 32 0.87 22.03 -11.24
C LEU A 32 2.13 21.73 -12.05
N ILE A 33 2.27 20.46 -12.50
CA ILE A 33 3.41 19.95 -13.26
C ILE A 33 2.89 19.30 -14.53
N PRO A 34 2.43 20.08 -15.52
CA PRO A 34 1.81 19.53 -16.73
C PRO A 34 2.79 18.82 -17.66
N ASN A 35 4.07 19.15 -17.57
CA ASN A 35 5.16 18.58 -18.36
C ASN A 35 6.50 18.69 -17.63
N TRP A 36 7.51 17.95 -18.08
CA TRP A 36 8.83 17.87 -17.45
C TRP A 36 9.62 19.18 -17.47
N SER A 37 9.35 20.07 -18.43
CA SER A 37 10.03 21.38 -18.52
C SER A 37 9.74 22.30 -17.32
N THR A 38 8.70 21.99 -16.55
CA THR A 38 8.37 22.73 -15.32
C THR A 38 9.17 22.24 -14.10
N MET A 39 9.95 21.16 -14.22
CA MET A 39 10.78 20.61 -13.16
C MET A 39 12.26 20.97 -13.39
N PRO A 40 12.86 21.85 -12.57
CA PRO A 40 14.21 22.37 -12.84
C PRO A 40 15.35 21.39 -12.55
N LEU A 41 15.07 20.28 -11.88
CA LEU A 41 16.10 19.35 -11.38
C LEU A 41 16.21 18.02 -12.16
N VAL A 42 15.39 17.84 -13.18
CA VAL A 42 15.35 16.55 -13.90
C VAL A 42 16.67 16.34 -14.67
N TYR A 43 17.38 15.28 -14.32
CA TYR A 43 18.52 14.81 -15.09
C TYR A 43 18.04 14.36 -16.48
N ASP A 44 18.59 14.97 -17.51
CA ASP A 44 18.24 14.65 -18.89
C ASP A 44 19.04 13.43 -19.37
N TYR A 45 18.43 12.26 -19.32
CA TYR A 45 19.00 11.02 -19.86
C TYR A 45 19.03 10.98 -21.39
N GLY A 46 19.13 12.13 -22.05
CA GLY A 46 19.13 12.28 -23.48
C GLY A 46 17.74 12.61 -24.04
N ALA A 47 17.67 13.62 -24.89
CA ALA A 47 16.44 14.14 -25.49
C ALA A 47 15.72 13.15 -26.43
N GLU A 48 16.30 11.99 -26.70
CA GLU A 48 15.87 11.07 -27.76
C GLU A 48 14.83 10.02 -27.33
N VAL A 49 14.48 9.91 -26.04
CA VAL A 49 13.45 8.93 -25.63
C VAL A 49 12.07 9.48 -25.94
N ALA A 50 11.51 8.98 -27.05
CA ALA A 50 10.22 9.40 -27.60
C ALA A 50 9.01 9.13 -26.69
N LEU A 51 9.17 8.35 -25.62
CA LEU A 51 8.10 7.94 -24.70
C LEU A 51 8.39 8.41 -23.27
N ARG A 52 8.23 9.69 -23.00
CA ARG A 52 8.17 10.20 -21.62
C ARG A 52 6.73 10.23 -21.13
N LEU A 53 6.46 9.57 -20.03
CA LEU A 53 5.15 9.66 -19.40
C LEU A 53 4.94 11.07 -18.80
N PRO A 54 3.70 11.56 -18.77
CA PRO A 54 3.37 12.79 -18.04
C PRO A 54 3.80 12.68 -16.56
N PRO A 55 4.30 13.75 -15.91
CA PRO A 55 4.82 13.71 -14.54
C PRO A 55 3.87 13.08 -13.51
N ALA A 56 2.56 13.34 -13.61
CA ALA A 56 1.58 12.74 -12.70
C ALA A 56 1.46 11.21 -12.85
N ILE A 57 1.62 10.69 -14.07
CA ILE A 57 1.61 9.24 -14.32
C ILE A 57 2.95 8.63 -13.86
N SER A 58 4.07 9.29 -14.15
CA SER A 58 5.37 8.86 -13.67
C SER A 58 5.41 8.85 -12.13
N LEU A 59 4.83 9.85 -11.46
CA LEU A 59 4.70 9.88 -10.00
C LEU A 59 3.90 8.68 -9.48
N LEU A 60 2.80 8.32 -10.13
CA LEU A 60 2.01 7.15 -9.78
C LEU A 60 2.84 5.86 -9.92
N MET A 61 3.65 5.74 -10.96
CA MET A 61 4.54 4.58 -11.15
C MET A 61 5.64 4.53 -10.10
N TRP A 62 6.28 5.64 -9.78
CA TRP A 62 7.24 5.75 -8.68
C TRP A 62 6.61 5.36 -7.33
N GLY A 63 5.38 5.84 -7.07
CA GLY A 63 4.60 5.46 -5.89
C GLY A 63 4.29 3.96 -5.85
N GLY A 64 3.91 3.37 -6.99
CA GLY A 64 3.70 1.93 -7.13
C GLY A 64 4.96 1.12 -6.83
N LEU A 65 6.12 1.56 -7.34
CA LEU A 65 7.41 0.92 -7.03
C LEU A 65 7.74 1.02 -5.54
N SER A 66 7.55 2.20 -4.94
CA SER A 66 7.72 2.39 -3.49
C SER A 66 6.80 1.48 -2.67
N PHE A 67 5.55 1.29 -3.13
CA PHE A 67 4.60 0.38 -2.50
C PHE A 67 5.10 -1.08 -2.49
N LEU A 68 5.84 -1.53 -3.49
CA LEU A 68 6.41 -2.87 -3.55
C LEU A 68 7.48 -3.13 -2.47
N LEU A 69 8.03 -2.08 -1.85
CA LEU A 69 8.96 -2.23 -0.72
C LEU A 69 8.28 -2.72 0.54
N ILE A 70 6.96 -2.50 0.70
CA ILE A 70 6.23 -2.91 1.92
C ILE A 70 6.26 -4.42 2.12
N PRO A 71 5.89 -5.27 1.14
CA PRO A 71 6.01 -6.70 1.30
C PRO A 71 7.40 -7.14 1.74
N LEU A 72 8.45 -6.57 1.16
CA LEU A 72 9.84 -6.90 1.52
C LEU A 72 10.15 -6.51 2.96
N ILE A 73 9.77 -5.30 3.39
CA ILE A 73 9.98 -4.84 4.77
C ILE A 73 9.20 -5.73 5.75
N LEU A 74 7.94 -6.07 5.44
CA LEU A 74 7.12 -6.93 6.30
C LEU A 74 7.69 -8.35 6.38
N MET A 75 8.17 -8.91 5.28
CA MET A 75 8.84 -10.21 5.25
C MET A 75 10.07 -10.22 6.18
N ILE A 76 10.97 -9.25 5.99
CA ILE A 76 12.18 -9.12 6.82
C ILE A 76 11.79 -8.97 8.30
N LYS A 77 10.83 -8.09 8.60
CA LYS A 77 10.36 -7.86 9.97
C LYS A 77 9.78 -9.13 10.59
N ASN A 78 8.89 -9.85 9.89
CA ASN A 78 8.24 -11.04 10.42
C ASN A 78 9.23 -12.19 10.62
N VAL A 79 10.22 -12.34 9.74
CA VAL A 79 11.29 -13.32 9.91
C VAL A 79 12.17 -12.95 11.11
N ALA A 80 12.60 -11.69 11.22
CA ALA A 80 13.43 -11.22 12.32
C ALA A 80 12.74 -11.33 13.70
N GLN A 81 11.41 -11.20 13.74
CA GLN A 81 10.60 -11.33 14.96
C GLN A 81 10.17 -12.78 15.26
N GLY A 82 10.50 -13.75 14.40
CA GLY A 82 10.08 -15.14 14.58
C GLY A 82 8.57 -15.38 14.45
N ASN A 83 7.86 -14.49 13.77
CA ASN A 83 6.41 -14.56 13.59
C ASN A 83 5.97 -15.67 12.62
N VAL A 84 6.91 -16.28 11.89
CA VAL A 84 6.65 -17.34 10.91
C VAL A 84 6.99 -18.67 11.57
N GLN A 85 5.99 -19.33 12.14
CA GLN A 85 6.16 -20.62 12.82
C GLN A 85 5.49 -21.78 12.07
N SER A 86 4.58 -21.46 11.15
CA SER A 86 3.81 -22.47 10.39
C SER A 86 3.69 -22.09 8.91
N ILE A 87 3.29 -23.09 8.09
CA ILE A 87 3.02 -22.87 6.65
C ILE A 87 1.86 -21.89 6.45
N SER A 88 0.91 -21.82 7.39
CA SER A 88 -0.18 -20.83 7.34
C SER A 88 0.32 -19.41 7.49
N ASP A 89 1.38 -19.18 8.29
CA ASP A 89 1.94 -17.87 8.52
C ASP A 89 2.68 -17.33 7.28
N LEU A 90 3.22 -18.24 6.44
CA LEU A 90 3.81 -17.88 5.15
C LEU A 90 2.84 -17.17 4.21
N LYS A 91 1.52 -17.39 4.35
CA LYS A 91 0.50 -16.68 3.57
C LYS A 91 0.29 -15.26 4.06
N MET A 92 0.70 -14.98 5.30
CA MET A 92 0.46 -13.71 5.99
C MET A 92 1.69 -12.80 6.00
N PHE A 93 2.90 -13.35 6.01
CA PHE A 93 4.15 -12.67 6.36
C PHE A 93 4.55 -11.53 5.42
N TRP A 94 4.04 -11.50 4.19
CA TRP A 94 4.38 -10.49 3.17
C TRP A 94 3.41 -9.31 3.11
N HIS A 95 2.22 -9.39 3.73
CA HIS A 95 1.21 -8.32 3.69
C HIS A 95 0.64 -7.94 5.06
N SER A 96 1.06 -8.64 6.11
CA SER A 96 0.59 -8.42 7.48
C SER A 96 1.74 -8.58 8.47
N THR A 97 1.52 -8.20 9.71
CA THR A 97 2.47 -8.32 10.81
C THR A 97 1.74 -8.69 12.08
N VAL A 98 2.47 -9.25 13.04
CA VAL A 98 1.94 -9.54 14.36
C VAL A 98 2.10 -8.32 15.26
N MET A 99 1.08 -8.02 16.06
CA MET A 99 1.13 -6.99 17.08
C MET A 99 0.29 -7.38 18.31
N PRO A 100 0.61 -6.82 19.50
CA PRO A 100 -0.19 -7.00 20.69
C PRO A 100 -1.63 -6.51 20.49
N LEU A 101 -2.61 -7.31 20.97
CA LEU A 101 -4.04 -7.03 20.83
C LEU A 101 -4.44 -5.66 21.38
N ASP A 102 -3.81 -5.22 22.47
CA ASP A 102 -4.11 -3.93 23.11
C ASP A 102 -3.77 -2.72 22.22
N LYS A 103 -2.83 -2.87 21.28
CA LYS A 103 -2.45 -1.81 20.35
C LYS A 103 -3.37 -1.69 19.14
N VAL A 104 -4.22 -2.69 18.88
CA VAL A 104 -5.06 -2.73 17.68
C VAL A 104 -6.05 -1.57 17.64
N GLN A 105 -6.67 -1.26 18.79
CA GLN A 105 -7.71 -0.23 18.86
C GLN A 105 -7.17 1.19 18.61
N THR A 106 -5.92 1.44 18.97
CA THR A 106 -5.25 2.74 18.78
C THR A 106 -4.46 2.84 17.48
N SER A 107 -4.30 1.73 16.76
CA SER A 107 -3.51 1.65 15.54
C SER A 107 -4.37 1.69 14.28
N HIS A 108 -3.85 2.29 13.22
CA HIS A 108 -4.55 2.37 11.92
C HIS A 108 -4.35 1.09 11.11
N VAL A 109 -4.96 0.00 11.58
CA VAL A 109 -4.79 -1.36 11.03
C VAL A 109 -6.11 -2.08 10.79
N TRP A 110 -6.05 -3.13 9.99
CA TRP A 110 -7.10 -4.12 9.84
C TRP A 110 -6.78 -5.33 10.72
N LEU A 111 -7.68 -5.71 11.63
CA LEU A 111 -7.57 -6.95 12.40
C LEU A 111 -7.88 -8.13 11.48
N LEU A 112 -6.90 -9.04 11.34
CA LEU A 112 -7.01 -10.23 10.49
C LEU A 112 -7.28 -11.50 11.29
N THR A 113 -7.08 -11.48 12.62
CA THR A 113 -7.36 -12.59 13.52
C THR A 113 -8.80 -12.52 14.01
N SER A 114 -9.51 -13.64 13.97
CA SER A 114 -10.85 -13.80 14.54
C SER A 114 -10.96 -15.18 15.17
N MET A 115 -11.89 -15.34 16.12
CA MET A 115 -12.22 -16.66 16.64
C MET A 115 -13.14 -17.40 15.66
N ILE A 116 -12.93 -18.69 15.52
CA ILE A 116 -13.87 -19.59 14.82
C ILE A 116 -14.16 -20.79 15.71
N GLU A 117 -15.41 -21.22 15.69
CA GLU A 117 -15.83 -22.45 16.35
C GLU A 117 -15.55 -23.63 15.42
N MET A 118 -14.76 -24.57 15.92
CA MET A 118 -14.47 -25.83 15.23
C MET A 118 -15.67 -26.80 15.35
N PRO A 119 -15.79 -27.80 14.46
CA PRO A 119 -16.85 -28.80 14.57
C PRO A 119 -16.83 -29.58 15.91
N SER A 120 -15.71 -29.51 16.64
CA SER A 120 -15.56 -30.06 18.00
C SER A 120 -16.16 -29.16 19.10
N GLY A 121 -16.69 -27.97 18.77
CA GLY A 121 -17.12 -26.96 19.74
C GLY A 121 -16.00 -26.12 20.35
N GLU A 122 -14.74 -26.39 19.97
CA GLU A 122 -13.57 -25.64 20.45
C GLU A 122 -13.39 -24.34 19.66
N LEU A 123 -13.19 -23.22 20.37
CA LEU A 123 -12.86 -21.94 19.75
C LEU A 123 -11.35 -21.87 19.46
N LYS A 124 -10.99 -21.61 18.19
CA LYS A 124 -9.59 -21.43 17.79
C LYS A 124 -9.39 -20.11 17.06
N PRO A 125 -8.21 -19.45 17.26
CA PRO A 125 -7.86 -18.27 16.48
C PRO A 125 -7.63 -18.65 15.01
N TYR A 126 -8.25 -17.91 14.11
CA TYR A 126 -8.13 -18.06 12.67
C TYR A 126 -7.65 -16.76 12.04
N HIS A 127 -6.72 -16.85 11.12
CA HIS A 127 -6.13 -15.69 10.45
C HIS A 127 -6.67 -15.56 9.02
N LYS A 128 -7.36 -14.44 8.76
CA LYS A 128 -7.87 -14.11 7.43
C LYS A 128 -6.74 -13.57 6.57
N THR A 129 -6.57 -14.12 5.38
CA THR A 129 -5.53 -13.69 4.42
C THR A 129 -5.85 -12.36 3.73
N ARG A 130 -7.06 -11.84 3.88
CA ARG A 130 -7.50 -10.59 3.25
C ARG A 130 -8.17 -9.69 4.26
N ALA A 131 -7.90 -8.39 4.15
CA ALA A 131 -8.60 -7.37 4.89
C ALA A 131 -10.11 -7.39 4.56
N PRO A 132 -10.98 -7.02 5.51
CA PRO A 132 -12.40 -6.95 5.27
C PRO A 132 -12.71 -5.91 4.18
N LYS A 133 -13.69 -6.22 3.29
CA LYS A 133 -14.09 -5.32 2.20
C LYS A 133 -14.67 -3.97 2.67
N ARG A 134 -15.19 -3.93 3.89
CA ARG A 134 -15.74 -2.73 4.52
C ARG A 134 -15.11 -2.57 5.89
N THR A 135 -14.84 -1.33 6.28
CA THR A 135 -14.40 -1.03 7.65
C THR A 135 -15.45 -1.51 8.63
N PRO A 136 -15.13 -2.41 9.58
CA PRO A 136 -16.05 -2.75 10.66
C PRO A 136 -16.37 -1.47 11.44
N SER A 137 -17.58 -1.40 12.01
CA SER A 137 -17.89 -0.35 12.98
C SER A 137 -17.02 -0.52 14.23
N ASP A 138 -16.79 0.58 14.94
CA ASP A 138 -15.98 0.57 16.15
C ASP A 138 -16.51 -0.42 17.19
N ASP A 139 -17.85 -0.54 17.32
CA ASP A 139 -18.47 -1.51 18.20
C ASP A 139 -18.14 -2.97 17.83
N LYS A 140 -18.17 -3.30 16.52
CA LYS A 140 -17.80 -4.65 16.05
C LYS A 140 -16.34 -4.94 16.26
N LEU A 141 -15.47 -3.96 16.07
CA LEU A 141 -14.03 -4.12 16.34
C LEU A 141 -13.81 -4.33 17.84
N ALA A 142 -14.45 -3.55 18.71
CA ALA A 142 -14.37 -3.69 20.14
C ALA A 142 -14.85 -5.08 20.61
N GLN A 143 -15.97 -5.56 20.05
CA GLN A 143 -16.49 -6.89 20.35
C GLN A 143 -15.50 -8.00 19.93
N GLN A 144 -14.89 -7.90 18.73
CA GLN A 144 -13.88 -8.86 18.27
C GLN A 144 -12.63 -8.86 19.19
N ILE A 145 -12.19 -7.67 19.61
CA ILE A 145 -11.06 -7.53 20.55
C ILE A 145 -11.39 -8.18 21.89
N GLN A 146 -12.60 -7.97 22.42
CA GLN A 146 -13.04 -8.56 23.67
C GLN A 146 -13.14 -10.09 23.59
N GLU A 147 -13.65 -10.62 22.48
CA GLU A 147 -13.72 -12.05 22.21
C GLU A 147 -12.32 -12.70 22.17
N LEU A 148 -11.36 -12.09 21.47
CA LEU A 148 -9.97 -12.54 21.43
C LEU A 148 -9.31 -12.50 22.81
N ARG A 149 -9.55 -11.43 23.59
CA ARG A 149 -9.03 -11.26 24.95
C ARG A 149 -9.59 -12.32 25.90
N SER A 150 -10.88 -12.62 25.85
CA SER A 150 -11.52 -13.66 26.69
C SER A 150 -11.00 -15.08 26.40
N ASN A 151 -10.46 -15.30 25.20
CA ASN A 151 -9.83 -16.54 24.78
C ASN A 151 -8.28 -16.53 24.94
N ASN A 152 -7.73 -15.61 25.73
CA ASN A 152 -6.28 -15.47 26.01
C ASN A 152 -5.41 -15.28 24.76
N VAL A 153 -5.93 -14.66 23.69
CA VAL A 153 -5.15 -14.30 22.51
C VAL A 153 -4.49 -12.95 22.76
N HIS A 154 -3.18 -12.93 22.91
CA HIS A 154 -2.40 -11.73 23.21
C HIS A 154 -1.85 -11.05 21.95
N ASP A 155 -1.45 -11.83 20.97
CA ASP A 155 -0.86 -11.37 19.72
C ASP A 155 -1.75 -11.73 18.53
N VAL A 156 -1.91 -10.77 17.63
CA VAL A 156 -2.83 -10.89 16.48
C VAL A 156 -2.18 -10.44 15.19
N TRP A 157 -2.55 -11.08 14.11
CA TRP A 157 -2.17 -10.64 12.76
C TRP A 157 -3.00 -9.43 12.35
N VAL A 158 -2.31 -8.41 11.85
CA VAL A 158 -2.91 -7.17 11.38
C VAL A 158 -2.31 -6.75 10.04
N SER A 159 -3.08 -6.01 9.24
CA SER A 159 -2.60 -5.36 8.02
C SER A 159 -2.74 -3.85 8.17
N TYR A 160 -1.72 -3.09 7.78
CA TYR A 160 -1.74 -1.63 7.84
C TYR A 160 -2.73 -1.03 6.83
N LYS A 161 -3.46 0.01 7.25
CA LYS A 161 -4.28 0.85 6.37
C LYS A 161 -3.38 1.98 5.84
N LEU A 162 -2.76 1.77 4.69
CA LEU A 162 -1.81 2.74 4.13
C LEU A 162 -2.45 3.46 2.93
N PRO A 163 -2.70 4.77 3.03
CA PRO A 163 -3.13 5.55 1.87
C PRO A 163 -1.99 5.65 0.83
N LEU A 164 -2.33 5.67 -0.44
CA LEU A 164 -1.35 5.80 -1.53
C LEU A 164 -0.49 7.06 -1.40
N LEU A 165 -1.05 8.15 -0.87
CA LEU A 165 -0.33 9.40 -0.63
C LEU A 165 0.94 9.24 0.20
N VAL A 166 0.97 8.28 1.14
CA VAL A 166 2.18 7.97 1.94
C VAL A 166 3.33 7.51 1.07
N PHE A 167 3.05 6.94 -0.10
CA PHE A 167 4.04 6.49 -1.08
C PHE A 167 4.34 7.53 -2.15
N LEU A 168 3.34 8.35 -2.50
CA LEU A 168 3.52 9.40 -3.51
C LEU A 168 4.41 10.53 -3.00
N PHE A 169 4.28 10.90 -1.72
CA PHE A 169 5.01 12.05 -1.18
C PHE A 169 6.54 11.85 -1.15
N PRO A 170 7.09 10.75 -0.60
CA PRO A 170 8.54 10.53 -0.57
C PRO A 170 9.16 10.40 -1.96
N VAL A 171 8.43 9.89 -2.94
CA VAL A 171 8.96 9.64 -4.29
C VAL A 171 8.95 10.87 -5.20
N ILE A 172 8.41 12.00 -4.74
CA ILE A 172 8.55 13.28 -5.44
C ILE A 172 10.04 13.65 -5.58
N LEU A 173 10.85 13.41 -4.55
CA LEU A 173 12.27 13.72 -4.58
C LEU A 173 13.05 12.85 -5.60
N PRO A 174 12.99 11.50 -5.55
CA PRO A 174 13.63 10.71 -6.59
C PRO A 174 13.08 10.99 -7.99
N MET A 175 11.79 11.22 -8.16
CA MET A 175 11.22 11.64 -9.44
C MET A 175 11.80 12.96 -9.93
N ALA A 176 12.00 13.95 -9.04
CA ALA A 176 12.60 15.24 -9.39
C ALA A 176 14.09 15.12 -9.76
N LEU A 177 14.81 14.17 -9.17
CA LEU A 177 16.24 13.95 -9.43
C LEU A 177 16.48 13.06 -10.66
N PHE A 178 15.71 11.98 -10.80
CA PHE A 178 15.93 10.95 -11.82
C PHE A 178 14.92 11.02 -12.98
N GLY A 179 13.88 11.81 -12.87
CA GLY A 179 12.88 11.99 -13.92
C GLY A 179 11.91 10.82 -14.07
N ASP A 180 11.56 10.52 -15.32
CA ASP A 180 10.60 9.49 -15.66
C ASP A 180 11.19 8.08 -15.47
N ILE A 181 10.52 7.30 -14.61
CA ILE A 181 10.93 5.92 -14.31
C ILE A 181 10.94 5.02 -15.54
N THR A 182 10.07 5.27 -16.54
CA THR A 182 10.06 4.47 -17.76
C THR A 182 11.33 4.66 -18.58
N VAL A 183 11.84 5.88 -18.63
CA VAL A 183 13.13 6.19 -19.29
C VAL A 183 14.28 5.46 -18.59
N ILE A 184 14.29 5.46 -17.26
CA ILE A 184 15.30 4.75 -16.47
C ILE A 184 15.26 3.25 -16.77
N ILE A 185 14.06 2.65 -16.76
CA ILE A 185 13.88 1.22 -17.04
C ILE A 185 14.33 0.90 -18.47
N LEU A 186 13.93 1.68 -19.47
CA LEU A 186 14.34 1.48 -20.86
C LEU A 186 15.87 1.57 -21.01
N HIS A 187 16.49 2.55 -20.39
CA HIS A 187 17.95 2.71 -20.40
C HIS A 187 18.69 1.50 -19.76
N ILE A 188 18.15 0.95 -18.65
CA ILE A 188 18.72 -0.24 -18.00
C ILE A 188 18.61 -1.48 -18.89
N ILE A 189 17.53 -1.60 -19.67
CA ILE A 189 17.28 -2.74 -20.56
C ILE A 189 18.04 -2.59 -21.89
N GLY A 190 18.65 -1.42 -22.15
CA GLY A 190 19.43 -1.14 -23.36
C GLY A 190 18.57 -0.75 -24.57
N LEU A 191 17.38 -0.19 -24.31
CA LEU A 191 16.44 0.33 -25.31
C LEU A 191 16.42 1.85 -25.30
#